data_c6b487e86cab29f031e27c81abd8b612
#
_entry.id   c6b487e86cab29f031e27c81abd8b612
#
_cell.length_a   1.000
_cell.length_b   1.000
_cell.length_c   1.000
_cell.angle_alpha   90.00
_cell.angle_beta   90.00
_cell.angle_gamma   90.00
#
_symmetry.space_group_name_H-M   'P 1'
#
loop_
_entity.id
_entity.type
_entity.pdbx_description
1 polymer ?
#
loop_
_entity_poly.entity_id
_entity_poly.type
_entity_poly.pdbx_seq_one_letter_code
_entity_poly.pdbx_strand_id
1 'polypeptide(L)'
;LLERHGLRQHAQRWISSIKSATAGRLLIVYLAARQLTAAIGLTSLGGHPQMVRPLLAPMAEGATEARYGKLPAKVRDKLRAFSAATDNVGLFFGEDIFVAFGAIVLMTTFLREAGIDVEPIHVALWGIPTAATAFIIHAVRLYRLDGALAKEIAASAAEEAQASSSHNNNASKAQGV
;
A
#
# COMPACT_ATOMS: atom_id res chain seq x y z
N LEU A 1 -9.30 -7.51 -19.54
CA LEU A 1 -9.65 -8.94 -19.66
C LEU A 1 -9.83 -9.61 -18.30
N LEU A 2 -8.98 -9.34 -17.32
CA LEU A 2 -9.02 -9.91 -15.96
C LEU A 2 -10.25 -9.46 -15.14
N GLU A 3 -10.78 -8.26 -15.37
CA GLU A 3 -12.00 -7.78 -14.72
C GLU A 3 -13.26 -8.57 -15.14
N ARG A 4 -13.29 -9.12 -16.36
CA ARG A 4 -14.44 -9.89 -16.87
C ARG A 4 -14.56 -11.31 -16.31
N HIS A 5 -13.54 -11.84 -15.66
CA HIS A 5 -13.53 -13.25 -15.18
C HIS A 5 -13.82 -13.40 -13.68
N GLY A 6 -14.48 -12.44 -13.06
CA GLY A 6 -14.92 -12.59 -11.67
C GLY A 6 -13.79 -12.59 -10.61
N LEU A 7 -12.55 -12.27 -10.99
CA LEU A 7 -11.41 -12.19 -10.06
C LEU A 7 -11.66 -11.21 -8.92
N ARG A 8 -12.38 -10.12 -9.20
CA ARG A 8 -12.81 -9.15 -8.19
C ARG A 8 -13.72 -9.80 -7.13
N GLN A 9 -14.66 -10.66 -7.57
CA GLN A 9 -15.59 -11.38 -6.69
C GLN A 9 -14.88 -12.53 -5.94
N HIS A 10 -13.89 -13.18 -6.54
CA HIS A 10 -13.06 -14.17 -5.87
C HIS A 10 -12.14 -13.53 -4.83
N ALA A 11 -11.49 -12.42 -5.15
CA ALA A 11 -10.69 -11.64 -4.20
C ALA A 11 -11.56 -11.16 -3.02
N GLN A 12 -12.75 -10.63 -3.27
CA GLN A 12 -13.67 -10.23 -2.21
C GLN A 12 -14.12 -11.39 -1.33
N ARG A 13 -14.37 -12.59 -1.89
CA ARG A 13 -14.70 -13.79 -1.10
C ARG A 13 -13.52 -14.32 -0.29
N TRP A 14 -12.30 -14.27 -0.83
CA TRP A 14 -11.08 -14.61 -0.08
C TRP A 14 -10.86 -13.65 1.09
N ILE A 15 -11.12 -12.37 0.89
CA ILE A 15 -10.98 -11.34 1.93
C ILE A 15 -12.06 -11.49 3.00
N SER A 16 -13.30 -11.79 2.63
CA SER A 16 -14.37 -12.03 3.60
C SER A 16 -14.14 -13.28 4.45
N SER A 17 -13.33 -14.23 3.97
CA SER A 17 -12.90 -15.39 4.76
C SER A 17 -11.78 -15.04 5.76
N ILE A 18 -11.02 -13.96 5.53
CA ILE A 18 -10.00 -13.45 6.46
C ILE A 18 -10.67 -12.37 7.34
N LYS A 19 -11.62 -12.77 8.16
CA LYS A 19 -12.39 -11.88 9.06
C LYS A 19 -11.57 -11.05 10.05
N SER A 20 -10.25 -11.22 10.11
CA SER A 20 -9.35 -10.52 11.02
C SER A 20 -8.27 -9.67 10.33
N ALA A 21 -8.19 -9.66 9.00
CA ALA A 21 -7.18 -8.85 8.31
C ALA A 21 -7.63 -7.39 8.22
N THR A 22 -6.83 -6.49 8.81
CA THR A 22 -6.98 -5.05 8.60
C THR A 22 -6.26 -4.63 7.33
N ALA A 23 -6.62 -3.47 6.77
CA ALA A 23 -5.95 -2.93 5.59
C ALA A 23 -4.43 -2.78 5.82
N GLY A 24 -4.03 -2.29 6.99
CA GLY A 24 -2.62 -2.15 7.33
C GLY A 24 -1.87 -3.48 7.34
N ARG A 25 -2.43 -4.53 7.95
CA ARG A 25 -1.82 -5.87 7.97
C ARG A 25 -1.73 -6.49 6.57
N LEU A 26 -2.78 -6.36 5.78
CA LEU A 26 -2.79 -6.80 4.39
C LEU A 26 -1.65 -6.17 3.59
N LEU A 27 -1.49 -4.85 3.71
CA LEU A 27 -0.45 -4.11 3.02
C LEU A 27 0.96 -4.47 3.51
N ILE A 28 1.15 -4.78 4.82
CA ILE A 28 2.45 -5.25 5.35
C ILE A 28 2.84 -6.61 4.74
N VAL A 29 1.90 -7.55 4.66
CA VAL A 29 2.15 -8.85 4.03
C VAL A 29 2.49 -8.68 2.56
N TYR A 30 1.76 -7.81 1.85
CA TYR A 30 2.06 -7.50 0.47
C TYR A 30 3.44 -6.84 0.30
N LEU A 31 3.79 -5.88 1.17
CA LEU A 31 5.11 -5.24 1.18
C LEU A 31 6.24 -6.28 1.27
N ALA A 32 6.13 -7.21 2.21
CA ALA A 32 7.11 -8.27 2.38
C ALA A 32 7.23 -9.15 1.13
N ALA A 33 6.10 -9.62 0.60
CA ALA A 33 6.07 -10.44 -0.61
C ALA A 33 6.65 -9.68 -1.81
N ARG A 34 6.29 -8.40 -1.99
CA ARG A 34 6.75 -7.57 -3.10
C ARG A 34 8.24 -7.30 -3.02
N GLN A 35 8.75 -6.96 -1.85
CA GLN A 35 10.18 -6.69 -1.66
C GLN A 35 11.03 -7.94 -1.85
N LEU A 36 10.59 -9.10 -1.36
CA LEU A 36 11.29 -10.37 -1.56
C LEU A 36 11.29 -10.80 -3.02
N THR A 37 10.15 -10.71 -3.72
CA THR A 37 10.08 -11.05 -5.14
C THR A 37 10.92 -10.11 -6.00
N ALA A 38 10.93 -8.82 -5.68
CA ALA A 38 11.78 -7.85 -6.36
C ALA A 38 13.25 -8.12 -6.13
N ALA A 39 13.68 -8.47 -4.91
CA ALA A 39 15.07 -8.80 -4.59
C ALA A 39 15.61 -9.98 -5.40
N ILE A 40 14.79 -10.96 -5.71
CA ILE A 40 15.18 -12.11 -6.57
C ILE A 40 14.94 -11.88 -8.07
N GLY A 41 14.64 -10.65 -8.47
CA GLY A 41 14.48 -10.26 -9.88
C GLY A 41 13.10 -10.59 -10.49
N LEU A 42 12.14 -11.06 -9.71
CA LEU A 42 10.77 -11.33 -10.17
C LEU A 42 9.93 -10.05 -10.21
N THR A 43 10.45 -9.00 -10.81
CA THR A 43 9.85 -7.65 -10.81
C THR A 43 8.60 -7.57 -11.68
N SER A 44 8.50 -8.41 -12.71
CA SER A 44 7.37 -8.47 -13.65
C SER A 44 6.12 -9.16 -13.08
N LEU A 45 6.22 -9.87 -11.95
CA LEU A 45 5.08 -10.57 -11.34
C LEU A 45 4.03 -9.66 -10.72
N GLY A 46 4.22 -8.35 -10.72
CA GLY A 46 3.26 -7.42 -10.17
C GLY A 46 3.65 -5.99 -10.49
N GLY A 47 3.20 -5.46 -11.59
CA GLY A 47 3.30 -4.03 -11.87
C GLY A 47 2.11 -3.28 -11.24
N HIS A 48 2.26 -1.97 -11.08
CA HIS A 48 1.22 -1.10 -10.55
C HIS A 48 -0.15 -1.25 -11.27
N PRO A 49 -0.20 -1.37 -12.62
CA PRO A 49 -1.46 -1.60 -13.33
C PRO A 49 -2.02 -3.01 -13.14
N GLN A 50 -1.15 -4.03 -12.94
CA GLN A 50 -1.55 -5.42 -12.88
C GLN A 50 -1.96 -5.89 -11.48
N MET A 51 -1.37 -5.32 -10.43
CA MET A 51 -1.59 -5.77 -9.05
C MET A 51 -2.25 -4.72 -8.17
N VAL A 52 -1.80 -3.45 -8.20
CA VAL A 52 -2.28 -2.46 -7.24
C VAL A 52 -3.73 -2.07 -7.52
N ARG A 53 -4.03 -1.65 -8.76
CA ARG A 53 -5.38 -1.21 -9.12
C ARG A 53 -6.43 -2.31 -9.11
N PRO A 54 -6.20 -3.50 -9.74
CA PRO A 54 -7.24 -4.52 -9.82
C PRO A 54 -7.35 -5.38 -8.56
N LEU A 55 -6.32 -5.46 -7.72
CA LEU A 55 -6.28 -6.39 -6.61
C LEU A 55 -6.04 -5.71 -5.27
N LEU A 56 -4.86 -5.11 -5.06
CA LEU A 56 -4.43 -4.66 -3.74
C LEU A 56 -5.32 -3.55 -3.16
N ALA A 57 -5.62 -2.51 -3.95
CA ALA A 57 -6.45 -1.41 -3.50
C ALA A 57 -7.90 -1.85 -3.19
N PRO A 58 -8.59 -2.62 -4.07
CA PRO A 58 -9.90 -3.18 -3.73
C PRO A 58 -9.89 -4.11 -2.51
N MET A 59 -8.79 -4.85 -2.30
CA MET A 59 -8.63 -5.69 -1.12
C MET A 59 -8.55 -4.85 0.16
N ALA A 60 -7.74 -3.79 0.15
CA ALA A 60 -7.62 -2.88 1.29
C ALA A 60 -8.93 -2.13 1.57
N GLU A 61 -9.62 -1.67 0.52
CA GLU A 61 -10.96 -1.07 0.63
C GLU A 61 -11.96 -2.06 1.23
N GLY A 62 -12.05 -3.29 0.69
CA GLY A 62 -12.97 -4.32 1.16
C GLY A 62 -12.72 -4.76 2.61
N ALA A 63 -11.46 -4.88 3.03
CA ALA A 63 -11.10 -5.19 4.41
C ALA A 63 -11.57 -4.07 5.37
N THR A 64 -11.49 -2.81 4.94
CA THR A 64 -11.94 -1.66 5.73
C THR A 64 -13.47 -1.55 5.73
N GLU A 65 -14.12 -1.75 4.58
CA GLU A 65 -15.59 -1.76 4.46
C GLU A 65 -16.25 -2.87 5.29
N ALA A 66 -15.63 -4.04 5.34
CA ALA A 66 -16.14 -5.15 6.17
C ALA A 66 -16.16 -4.81 7.67
N ARG A 67 -15.31 -3.88 8.10
CA ARG A 67 -15.19 -3.49 9.51
C ARG A 67 -15.99 -2.24 9.87
N TYR A 68 -16.06 -1.26 8.96
CA TYR A 68 -16.61 0.06 9.24
C TYR A 68 -17.84 0.41 8.39
N GLY A 69 -18.25 -0.45 7.46
CA GLY A 69 -19.32 -0.18 6.52
C GLY A 69 -18.87 0.70 5.35
N LYS A 70 -19.79 1.45 4.77
CA LYS A 70 -19.54 2.30 3.60
C LYS A 70 -18.46 3.34 3.89
N LEU A 71 -17.42 3.38 3.05
CA LEU A 71 -16.30 4.30 3.25
C LEU A 71 -16.51 5.64 2.55
N PRO A 72 -16.16 6.76 3.22
CA PRO A 72 -16.04 8.07 2.57
C PRO A 72 -15.03 8.05 1.41
N ALA A 73 -15.24 8.90 0.40
CA ALA A 73 -14.35 8.98 -0.77
C ALA A 73 -12.89 9.25 -0.38
N LYS A 74 -12.68 10.17 0.56
CA LYS A 74 -11.35 10.52 1.10
C LYS A 74 -10.61 9.31 1.68
N VAL A 75 -11.31 8.43 2.40
CA VAL A 75 -10.74 7.20 2.97
C VAL A 75 -10.37 6.21 1.87
N ARG A 76 -11.20 6.07 0.84
CA ARG A 76 -10.90 5.23 -0.33
C ARG A 76 -9.65 5.71 -1.07
N ASP A 77 -9.54 7.01 -1.32
CA ASP A 77 -8.40 7.59 -2.01
C ASP A 77 -7.11 7.42 -1.19
N LYS A 78 -7.21 7.53 0.13
CA LYS A 78 -6.10 7.27 1.04
C LYS A 78 -5.65 5.80 0.98
N LEU A 79 -6.58 4.84 0.98
CA LEU A 79 -6.26 3.42 0.84
C LEU A 79 -5.59 3.11 -0.49
N ARG A 80 -6.05 3.71 -1.59
CA ARG A 80 -5.43 3.59 -2.92
C ARG A 80 -4.01 4.16 -2.93
N ALA A 81 -3.82 5.33 -2.32
CA ALA A 81 -2.50 5.96 -2.21
C ALA A 81 -1.53 5.10 -1.40
N PHE A 82 -1.96 4.54 -0.26
CA PHE A 82 -1.14 3.64 0.53
C PHE A 82 -0.85 2.32 -0.17
N SER A 83 -1.81 1.76 -0.91
CA SER A 83 -1.59 0.57 -1.73
C SER A 83 -0.54 0.81 -2.82
N ALA A 84 -0.60 1.94 -3.49
CA ALA A 84 0.37 2.35 -4.49
C ALA A 84 1.76 2.59 -3.88
N ALA A 85 1.83 3.30 -2.75
CA ALA A 85 3.08 3.55 -2.04
C ALA A 85 3.73 2.24 -1.57
N THR A 86 2.94 1.27 -1.13
CA THR A 86 3.42 -0.04 -0.67
C THR A 86 4.06 -0.83 -1.80
N ASP A 87 3.45 -0.84 -2.99
CA ASP A 87 4.03 -1.48 -4.17
C ASP A 87 5.34 -0.82 -4.58
N ASN A 88 5.37 0.51 -4.66
CA ASN A 88 6.56 1.26 -5.05
C ASN A 88 7.72 1.05 -4.06
N VAL A 89 7.47 1.12 -2.76
CA VAL A 89 8.51 0.91 -1.74
C VAL A 89 9.03 -0.53 -1.80
N GLY A 90 8.13 -1.52 -1.89
CA GLY A 90 8.52 -2.92 -1.99
C GLY A 90 9.32 -3.24 -3.24
N LEU A 91 8.92 -2.69 -4.39
CA LEU A 91 9.62 -2.87 -5.65
C LEU A 91 11.00 -2.22 -5.61
N PHE A 92 11.06 -0.90 -5.35
CA PHE A 92 12.28 -0.10 -5.44
C PHE A 92 13.39 -0.65 -4.52
N PHE A 93 13.10 -0.77 -3.23
CA PHE A 93 14.09 -1.26 -2.27
C PHE A 93 14.37 -2.76 -2.36
N GLY A 94 13.50 -3.53 -3.02
CA GLY A 94 13.80 -4.93 -3.37
C GLY A 94 14.78 -5.01 -4.54
N GLU A 95 14.54 -4.29 -5.62
CA GLU A 95 15.40 -4.27 -6.81
C GLU A 95 16.82 -3.78 -6.50
N ASP A 96 16.96 -2.82 -5.59
CA ASP A 96 18.27 -2.24 -5.23
C ASP A 96 19.25 -3.26 -4.63
N ILE A 97 18.78 -4.42 -4.15
CA ILE A 97 19.67 -5.42 -3.52
C ILE A 97 20.50 -6.16 -4.58
N PHE A 98 19.85 -6.78 -5.58
CA PHE A 98 20.54 -7.65 -6.53
C PHE A 98 20.24 -7.36 -8.01
N VAL A 99 19.20 -6.57 -8.30
CA VAL A 99 18.74 -6.30 -9.66
C VAL A 99 19.38 -5.03 -10.23
N ALA A 100 19.79 -4.09 -9.40
CA ALA A 100 20.44 -2.84 -9.81
C ALA A 100 21.89 -3.06 -10.36
N PHE A 101 22.09 -4.14 -11.11
CA PHE A 101 23.39 -4.60 -11.59
C PHE A 101 24.16 -3.53 -12.37
N GLY A 102 23.48 -2.75 -13.21
CA GLY A 102 24.08 -1.66 -13.97
C GLY A 102 24.71 -0.58 -13.09
N ALA A 103 24.01 -0.18 -12.02
CA ALA A 103 24.55 0.80 -11.07
C ALA A 103 25.73 0.22 -10.26
N ILE A 104 25.65 -1.04 -9.87
CA ILE A 104 26.74 -1.74 -9.14
C ILE A 104 28.00 -1.83 -10.01
N VAL A 105 27.87 -2.22 -11.29
CA VAL A 105 29.00 -2.27 -12.23
C VAL A 105 29.62 -0.88 -12.41
N LEU A 106 28.80 0.15 -12.56
CA LEU A 106 29.29 1.52 -12.69
C LEU A 106 30.07 1.95 -11.44
N MET A 107 29.53 1.74 -10.24
CA MET A 107 30.22 2.05 -8.99
C MET A 107 31.55 1.31 -8.84
N THR A 108 31.58 0.01 -9.11
CA THR A 108 32.80 -0.79 -9.00
C THR A 108 33.84 -0.37 -10.04
N THR A 109 33.43 0.06 -11.23
CA THR A 109 34.35 0.59 -12.26
C THR A 109 35.02 1.88 -11.78
N PHE A 110 34.24 2.85 -11.24
CA PHE A 110 34.81 4.09 -10.70
C PHE A 110 35.73 3.83 -9.51
N LEU A 111 35.39 2.91 -8.62
CA LEU A 111 36.23 2.55 -7.49
C LEU A 111 37.58 1.95 -7.96
N ARG A 112 37.51 1.10 -8.96
CA ARG A 112 38.71 0.49 -9.55
C ARG A 112 39.62 1.52 -10.24
N GLU A 113 39.04 2.49 -10.94
CA GLU A 113 39.81 3.60 -11.53
C GLU A 113 40.46 4.48 -10.44
N ALA A 114 39.84 4.58 -9.26
CA ALA A 114 40.42 5.25 -8.09
C ALA A 114 41.42 4.39 -7.30
N GLY A 115 41.77 3.18 -7.80
CA GLY A 115 42.70 2.27 -7.15
C GLY A 115 42.08 1.45 -6.02
N ILE A 116 40.75 1.43 -5.88
CA ILE A 116 40.03 0.67 -4.87
C ILE A 116 39.38 -0.52 -5.56
N ASP A 117 39.91 -1.74 -5.34
CA ASP A 117 39.33 -2.95 -5.90
C ASP A 117 38.30 -3.53 -4.94
N VAL A 118 37.03 -3.56 -5.39
CA VAL A 118 35.87 -4.06 -4.60
C VAL A 118 35.06 -5.01 -5.48
N GLU A 119 34.70 -6.14 -4.93
CA GLU A 119 33.82 -7.08 -5.61
C GLU A 119 32.37 -6.54 -5.70
N PRO A 120 31.72 -6.66 -6.88
CA PRO A 120 30.35 -6.17 -7.09
C PRO A 120 29.35 -6.68 -6.06
N ILE A 121 29.51 -7.93 -5.61
CA ILE A 121 28.61 -8.51 -4.60
C ILE A 121 28.68 -7.79 -3.26
N HIS A 122 29.85 -7.32 -2.85
CA HIS A 122 30.01 -6.57 -1.60
C HIS A 122 29.26 -5.22 -1.69
N VAL A 123 29.30 -4.56 -2.83
CA VAL A 123 28.53 -3.33 -3.08
C VAL A 123 27.03 -3.61 -3.03
N ALA A 124 26.57 -4.70 -3.68
CA ALA A 124 25.16 -5.10 -3.67
C ALA A 124 24.62 -5.38 -2.24
N LEU A 125 25.41 -6.06 -1.42
CA LEU A 125 25.02 -6.42 -0.05
C LEU A 125 24.76 -5.19 0.84
N TRP A 126 25.36 -4.02 0.54
CA TRP A 126 25.04 -2.78 1.24
C TRP A 126 23.63 -2.24 0.96
N GLY A 127 22.96 -2.75 -0.05
CA GLY A 127 21.53 -2.49 -0.28
C GLY A 127 20.61 -3.12 0.78
N ILE A 128 21.04 -4.22 1.44
CA ILE A 128 20.22 -4.94 2.43
C ILE A 128 19.85 -4.08 3.65
N PRO A 129 20.78 -3.38 4.33
CA PRO A 129 20.42 -2.49 5.43
C PRO A 129 19.41 -1.41 5.04
N THR A 130 19.57 -0.85 3.83
CA THR A 130 18.65 0.17 3.29
C THR A 130 17.25 -0.42 3.06
N ALA A 131 17.18 -1.58 2.42
CA ALA A 131 15.92 -2.29 2.16
C ALA A 131 15.22 -2.69 3.48
N ALA A 132 15.96 -3.17 4.47
CA ALA A 132 15.42 -3.51 5.79
C ALA A 132 14.88 -2.27 6.52
N THR A 133 15.61 -1.17 6.48
CA THR A 133 15.18 0.11 7.09
C THR A 133 13.92 0.64 6.42
N ALA A 134 13.86 0.65 5.08
CA ALA A 134 12.69 1.05 4.32
C ALA A 134 11.47 0.18 4.65
N PHE A 135 11.66 -1.14 4.73
CA PHE A 135 10.63 -2.08 5.15
C PHE A 135 10.07 -1.74 6.53
N ILE A 136 10.94 -1.57 7.53
CA ILE A 136 10.53 -1.28 8.91
C ILE A 136 9.75 0.04 8.99
N ILE A 137 10.27 1.11 8.38
CA ILE A 137 9.63 2.42 8.40
C ILE A 137 8.25 2.33 7.75
N HIS A 138 8.15 1.69 6.57
CA HIS A 138 6.87 1.60 5.89
C HIS A 138 5.89 0.67 6.61
N ALA A 139 6.35 -0.45 7.16
CA ALA A 139 5.52 -1.34 7.98
C ALA A 139 4.95 -0.64 9.22
N VAL A 140 5.73 0.19 9.91
CA VAL A 140 5.22 1.02 11.03
C VAL A 140 4.16 2.01 10.56
N ARG A 141 4.34 2.64 9.39
CA ARG A 141 3.31 3.53 8.80
C ARG A 141 2.03 2.77 8.49
N LEU A 142 2.14 1.57 7.91
CA LEU A 142 0.99 0.71 7.60
C LEU A 142 0.29 0.19 8.87
N TYR A 143 1.05 -0.15 9.91
CA TYR A 143 0.48 -0.53 11.20
C TYR A 143 -0.35 0.60 11.83
N ARG A 144 0.13 1.85 11.72
CA ARG A 144 -0.57 3.04 12.21
C ARG A 144 -1.74 3.45 11.32
N LEU A 145 -1.78 2.97 10.07
CA LEU A 145 -2.82 3.32 9.10
C LEU A 145 -4.22 2.96 9.62
N ASP A 146 -4.40 1.76 10.20
CA ASP A 146 -5.69 1.30 10.68
C ASP A 146 -6.30 2.24 11.73
N GLY A 147 -5.48 2.74 12.65
CA GLY A 147 -5.91 3.72 13.65
C GLY A 147 -6.23 5.10 13.04
N ALA A 148 -5.48 5.50 12.02
CA ALA A 148 -5.75 6.75 11.30
C ALA A 148 -7.05 6.67 10.48
N LEU A 149 -7.32 5.54 9.83
CA LEU A 149 -8.55 5.30 9.09
C LEU A 149 -9.78 5.30 10.01
N ALA A 150 -9.69 4.65 11.18
CA ALA A 150 -10.77 4.64 12.16
C ALA A 150 -11.16 6.05 12.62
N LYS A 151 -10.17 6.90 12.91
CA LYS A 151 -10.41 8.30 13.30
C LYS A 151 -11.04 9.11 12.18
N GLU A 152 -10.58 8.94 10.95
CA GLU A 152 -11.08 9.68 9.79
C GLU A 152 -12.51 9.28 9.42
N ILE A 153 -12.85 7.99 9.53
CA ILE A 153 -14.22 7.49 9.31
C ILE A 153 -15.15 8.04 10.40
N ALA A 154 -14.74 8.02 11.66
CA ALA A 154 -15.52 8.57 12.76
C ALA A 154 -15.76 10.08 12.60
N ALA A 155 -14.75 10.84 12.18
CA ALA A 155 -14.89 12.27 11.91
C ALA A 155 -15.87 12.55 10.77
N SER A 156 -15.78 11.83 9.65
CA SER A 156 -16.71 11.98 8.53
C SER A 156 -18.16 11.66 8.92
N ALA A 157 -18.37 10.63 9.73
CA ALA A 157 -19.70 10.28 10.22
C ALA A 157 -20.28 11.37 11.14
N ALA A 158 -19.46 12.01 11.97
CA ALA A 158 -19.88 13.12 12.81
C ALA A 158 -20.25 14.36 12.00
N GLU A 159 -19.49 14.68 10.95
CA GLU A 159 -19.78 15.78 10.02
C GLU A 159 -21.11 15.56 9.28
N GLU A 160 -21.37 14.36 8.79
CA GLU A 160 -22.61 13.99 8.12
C GLU A 160 -23.82 14.10 9.07
N ALA A 161 -23.68 13.67 10.33
CA ALA A 161 -24.72 13.78 11.34
C ALA A 161 -25.04 15.24 11.68
N GLN A 162 -24.04 16.11 11.79
CA GLN A 162 -24.23 17.54 12.02
C GLN A 162 -24.90 18.25 10.84
N ALA A 163 -24.50 17.92 9.61
CA ALA A 163 -25.09 18.48 8.39
C ALA A 163 -26.58 18.10 8.27
N SER A 164 -26.93 16.85 8.56
CA SER A 164 -28.33 16.39 8.52
C SER A 164 -29.21 17.04 9.61
N SER A 165 -28.67 17.24 10.80
CA SER A 165 -29.41 17.91 11.90
C SER A 165 -29.63 19.40 11.61
N SER A 166 -28.70 20.09 11.03
CA SER A 166 -28.82 21.50 10.63
C SER A 166 -29.84 21.69 9.50
N HIS A 167 -29.86 20.75 8.54
CA HIS A 167 -30.84 20.80 7.44
C HIS A 167 -32.27 20.59 7.95
N ASN A 168 -32.48 19.65 8.88
CA ASN A 168 -33.79 19.35 9.45
C ASN A 168 -34.34 20.53 10.31
N ASN A 169 -33.45 21.19 11.05
CA ASN A 169 -33.81 22.39 11.82
C ASN A 169 -34.22 23.58 10.92
N ASN A 170 -33.55 23.74 9.78
CA ASN A 170 -33.92 24.80 8.82
C ASN A 170 -35.25 24.50 8.10
N ALA A 171 -35.52 23.23 7.77
CA ALA A 171 -36.78 22.80 7.15
C ALA A 171 -37.95 22.98 8.12
N SER A 172 -37.78 22.68 9.41
CA SER A 172 -38.82 22.88 10.45
C SER A 172 -39.14 24.35 10.67
N LYS A 173 -38.16 25.24 10.62
CA LYS A 173 -38.37 26.69 10.72
C LYS A 173 -39.09 27.29 9.51
N ALA A 174 -38.92 26.72 8.33
CA ALA A 174 -39.55 27.19 7.09
C ALA A 174 -41.03 26.75 6.98
N GLN A 175 -41.46 25.72 7.69
CA GLN A 175 -42.82 25.22 7.70
C GLN A 175 -43.68 25.79 8.85
N GLY A 176 -43.06 26.52 9.77
CA GLY A 176 -43.74 27.09 10.96
C GLY A 176 -44.08 28.58 10.82
N VAL A 177 -44.02 29.15 9.62
CA VAL A 177 -44.47 30.48 9.25
C VAL A 177 -45.66 30.35 8.29
#